data_2e63aed4ce80876a00069333841b93db
#
_entry.id   2e63aed4ce80876a00069333841b93db
#
_cell.length_a   1.000
_cell.length_b   1.000
_cell.length_c   1.000
_cell.angle_alpha   90.00
_cell.angle_beta   90.00
_cell.angle_gamma   90.00
#
_symmetry.space_group_name_H-M   'P 1'
#
loop_
_entity.id
_entity.type
_entity.pdbx_description
1 polymer ?
#
loop_
_entity_poly.entity_id
_entity_poly.type
_entity_poly.pdbx_seq_one_letter_code
_entity_poly.pdbx_strand_id
1 'polypeptide(L)'
;MLDSFFFIYLQEDISNGMKYKMITILGPTASGKTSLAAVLAYHLDAEIISADSRQVYQGMDIGTGKDLADYTVASKHIPYHLIDICKAGSKYNVYQYQQDFLEVYNKIRETNKLPILCGGSGLYLEAILKGYHLSTVPPNEELRNQLNEMSHESLIQMLVEIQEQLNTKMHNSTDLDSKQRTIRAIEIGKHMLTEADPKTNFPEIPSLIIGVDIDREERRRKITTRLHQRLEEGMIEEVKQLLNQGIAPEDLIYYGLEYKFVTEHIIGKLSYDEMVRQLEIAIHQFAKRQMTWFRGMERRGIKINWINASLPMEEKIEMIQTLL
;
A
#
# COMPACT_ATOMS: atom_id res chain seq x y z
N MET A 1 -3.20 -9.70 36.45
CA MET A 1 -3.99 -10.96 36.63
C MET A 1 -5.37 -10.90 35.94
N LEU A 2 -5.85 -9.73 35.49
CA LEU A 2 -7.09 -9.58 34.67
C LEU A 2 -6.87 -9.85 33.17
N ASP A 3 -5.61 -9.72 32.71
CA ASP A 3 -5.26 -9.81 31.27
C ASP A 3 -5.36 -11.23 30.68
N SER A 4 -5.08 -12.27 31.46
CA SER A 4 -5.03 -13.65 30.95
C SER A 4 -6.41 -14.25 30.65
N PHE A 5 -7.45 -13.86 31.39
CA PHE A 5 -8.80 -14.39 31.20
C PHE A 5 -9.51 -13.80 29.99
N PHE A 6 -9.30 -12.51 29.71
CA PHE A 6 -9.86 -11.84 28.55
C PHE A 6 -9.27 -12.38 27.23
N PHE A 7 -7.98 -12.73 27.23
CA PHE A 7 -7.29 -13.34 26.10
C PHE A 7 -7.80 -14.75 25.76
N ILE A 8 -8.13 -15.55 26.75
CA ILE A 8 -8.67 -16.92 26.53
C ILE A 8 -10.08 -16.85 25.92
N TYR A 9 -10.91 -15.90 26.33
CA TYR A 9 -12.24 -15.68 25.72
C TYR A 9 -12.16 -15.25 24.26
N LEU A 10 -11.23 -14.38 23.89
CA LEU A 10 -11.04 -13.96 22.50
C LEU A 10 -10.54 -15.09 21.59
N GLN A 11 -9.75 -16.04 22.10
CA GLN A 11 -9.27 -17.18 21.30
C GLN A 11 -10.38 -18.20 21.00
N GLU A 12 -11.34 -18.41 21.90
CA GLU A 12 -12.48 -19.31 21.67
C GLU A 12 -13.50 -18.71 20.69
N ASP A 13 -13.70 -17.38 20.69
CA ASP A 13 -14.63 -16.68 19.79
C ASP A 13 -14.06 -16.46 18.36
N ILE A 14 -12.74 -16.50 18.18
CA ILE A 14 -12.08 -16.30 16.86
C ILE A 14 -12.55 -17.36 15.83
N SER A 15 -12.97 -18.56 16.28
CA SER A 15 -13.34 -19.66 15.38
C SER A 15 -14.78 -19.61 14.87
N ASN A 16 -15.76 -19.04 15.60
CA ASN A 16 -17.17 -19.24 15.25
C ASN A 16 -18.12 -18.03 15.36
N GLY A 17 -17.70 -16.86 15.82
CA GLY A 17 -18.64 -15.75 16.08
C GLY A 17 -18.16 -14.34 15.80
N MET A 18 -16.91 -14.10 15.45
CA MET A 18 -16.40 -12.75 15.24
C MET A 18 -17.08 -12.07 14.05
N LYS A 19 -17.58 -10.86 14.29
CA LYS A 19 -18.13 -9.95 13.27
C LYS A 19 -17.13 -9.63 12.17
N TYR A 20 -15.85 -9.57 12.49
CA TYR A 20 -14.76 -9.23 11.57
C TYR A 20 -13.83 -10.42 11.36
N LYS A 21 -13.43 -10.62 10.10
CA LYS A 21 -12.49 -11.67 9.68
C LYS A 21 -11.07 -11.17 9.49
N MET A 22 -10.88 -9.85 9.60
CA MET A 22 -9.60 -9.16 9.46
C MET A 22 -9.65 -7.84 10.23
N ILE A 23 -8.50 -7.35 10.67
CA ILE A 23 -8.34 -5.96 11.12
C ILE A 23 -7.52 -5.23 10.06
N THR A 24 -7.90 -3.99 9.74
CA THR A 24 -7.10 -3.13 8.83
C THR A 24 -6.60 -1.92 9.60
N ILE A 25 -5.29 -1.72 9.62
CA ILE A 25 -4.64 -0.54 10.22
C ILE A 25 -4.06 0.30 9.10
N LEU A 26 -4.61 1.49 8.92
CA LEU A 26 -4.18 2.44 7.90
C LEU A 26 -3.76 3.77 8.51
N GLY A 27 -2.96 4.51 7.76
CA GLY A 27 -2.51 5.84 8.18
C GLY A 27 -1.41 6.38 7.26
N PRO A 28 -1.13 7.68 7.32
CA PRO A 28 -0.08 8.29 6.51
C PRO A 28 1.31 7.79 6.95
N THR A 29 2.31 8.09 6.14
CA THR A 29 3.71 7.85 6.55
C THR A 29 4.01 8.58 7.86
N ALA A 30 4.87 7.98 8.68
CA ALA A 30 5.27 8.46 10.01
C ALA A 30 4.14 8.58 11.06
N SER A 31 3.00 7.88 10.89
CA SER A 31 1.92 7.85 11.87
C SER A 31 2.09 6.82 13.00
N GLY A 32 3.05 5.89 12.92
CA GLY A 32 3.22 4.81 13.89
C GLY A 32 2.29 3.61 13.70
N LYS A 33 1.67 3.48 12.52
CA LYS A 33 0.76 2.37 12.21
C LYS A 33 1.40 0.98 12.31
N THR A 34 2.67 0.83 11.91
CA THR A 34 3.39 -0.46 11.94
C THR A 34 3.60 -0.93 13.36
N SER A 35 4.11 -0.06 14.24
CA SER A 35 4.27 -0.36 15.67
C SER A 35 2.94 -0.69 16.34
N LEU A 36 1.85 0.02 16.00
CA LEU A 36 0.52 -0.31 16.50
C LEU A 36 0.05 -1.68 16.01
N ALA A 37 0.26 -2.01 14.73
CA ALA A 37 -0.10 -3.30 14.16
C ALA A 37 0.69 -4.44 14.83
N ALA A 38 1.98 -4.26 15.08
CA ALA A 38 2.82 -5.26 15.71
C ALA A 38 2.43 -5.52 17.18
N VAL A 39 2.17 -4.46 17.95
CA VAL A 39 1.71 -4.61 19.34
C VAL A 39 0.32 -5.27 19.39
N LEU A 40 -0.60 -4.87 18.51
CA LEU A 40 -1.91 -5.51 18.44
C LEU A 40 -1.80 -6.98 18.03
N ALA A 41 -0.94 -7.31 17.06
CA ALA A 41 -0.69 -8.69 16.64
C ALA A 41 -0.09 -9.54 17.77
N TYR A 42 0.81 -8.95 18.57
CA TYR A 42 1.35 -9.60 19.76
C TYR A 42 0.23 -10.01 20.74
N HIS A 43 -0.69 -9.09 21.01
CA HIS A 43 -1.81 -9.32 21.94
C HIS A 43 -2.85 -10.31 21.39
N LEU A 44 -3.12 -10.33 20.11
CA LEU A 44 -4.14 -11.17 19.48
C LEU A 44 -3.59 -12.48 18.90
N ASP A 45 -2.29 -12.77 19.07
CA ASP A 45 -1.58 -13.86 18.35
C ASP A 45 -1.87 -13.86 16.85
N ALA A 46 -1.90 -12.67 16.27
CA ALA A 46 -2.22 -12.40 14.88
C ALA A 46 -0.97 -12.31 14.00
N GLU A 47 -1.17 -12.28 12.68
CA GLU A 47 -0.12 -12.11 11.69
C GLU A 47 -0.40 -10.88 10.81
N ILE A 48 0.65 -10.18 10.39
CA ILE A 48 0.53 -8.92 9.67
C ILE A 48 0.71 -9.15 8.17
N ILE A 49 -0.16 -8.56 7.35
CA ILE A 49 -0.02 -8.47 5.89
C ILE A 49 0.27 -7.01 5.54
N SER A 50 1.44 -6.74 4.94
CA SER A 50 1.81 -5.39 4.53
C SER A 50 0.99 -4.92 3.34
N ALA A 51 0.41 -3.71 3.43
CA ALA A 51 -0.23 -2.98 2.34
C ALA A 51 0.61 -1.77 1.94
N ASP A 52 1.90 -2.00 1.69
CA ASP A 52 2.82 -1.00 1.17
C ASP A 52 3.39 -1.43 -0.18
N SER A 53 3.09 -0.66 -1.22
CA SER A 53 3.49 -0.98 -2.60
C SER A 53 4.99 -0.88 -2.87
N ARG A 54 5.79 -0.46 -1.89
CA ARG A 54 7.24 -0.31 -2.02
C ARG A 54 8.02 -1.32 -1.19
N GLN A 55 7.46 -1.75 -0.06
CA GLN A 55 8.10 -2.74 0.81
C GLN A 55 8.14 -4.16 0.22
N VAL A 56 7.46 -4.40 -0.88
CA VAL A 56 7.48 -5.68 -1.62
C VAL A 56 8.84 -6.00 -2.25
N TYR A 57 9.71 -5.02 -2.46
CA TYR A 57 10.98 -5.18 -3.18
C TYR A 57 12.13 -5.51 -2.25
N GLN A 58 12.87 -6.57 -2.56
CA GLN A 58 14.07 -7.02 -1.84
C GLN A 58 15.22 -6.01 -1.99
N GLY A 59 15.96 -5.80 -0.89
CA GLY A 59 17.11 -4.90 -0.87
C GLY A 59 16.77 -3.40 -0.96
N MET A 60 15.50 -3.06 -0.84
CA MET A 60 14.99 -1.69 -0.79
C MET A 60 14.43 -1.42 0.62
N ASP A 61 15.32 -1.31 1.62
CA ASP A 61 14.95 -1.38 3.03
C ASP A 61 14.83 0.02 3.66
N ILE A 62 15.91 0.82 3.60
CA ILE A 62 15.98 2.14 4.21
C ILE A 62 15.03 3.11 3.49
N GLY A 63 15.13 3.18 2.15
CA GLY A 63 14.30 4.09 1.35
C GLY A 63 12.82 3.79 1.42
N THR A 64 12.39 2.53 1.51
CA THR A 64 10.97 2.17 1.68
C THR A 64 10.49 2.21 3.13
N GLY A 65 11.42 2.24 4.09
CA GLY A 65 11.12 2.23 5.51
C GLY A 65 10.45 0.97 5.96
N LYS A 66 11.07 -0.15 5.70
CA LYS A 66 10.57 -1.44 6.19
C LYS A 66 10.58 -1.52 7.71
N ASP A 67 11.53 -0.83 8.37
CA ASP A 67 11.65 -0.71 9.83
C ASP A 67 11.37 -2.08 10.52
N LEU A 68 12.08 -3.15 10.05
CA LEU A 68 11.80 -4.55 10.43
C LEU A 68 11.90 -4.80 11.95
N ALA A 69 12.61 -3.95 12.68
CA ALA A 69 12.67 -3.97 14.14
C ALA A 69 11.30 -3.77 14.79
N ASP A 70 10.38 -3.03 14.15
CA ASP A 70 9.02 -2.82 14.63
C ASP A 70 8.22 -4.13 14.77
N TYR A 71 8.59 -5.18 14.02
CA TYR A 71 7.95 -6.49 14.09
C TYR A 71 8.47 -7.39 15.22
N THR A 72 9.23 -6.82 16.17
CA THR A 72 9.66 -7.50 17.38
C THR A 72 9.07 -6.81 18.61
N VAL A 73 8.14 -7.47 19.30
CA VAL A 73 7.46 -6.96 20.49
C VAL A 73 7.76 -7.87 21.67
N ALA A 74 8.24 -7.33 22.78
CA ALA A 74 8.61 -8.09 23.98
C ALA A 74 9.47 -9.33 23.66
N SER A 75 10.45 -9.19 22.77
CA SER A 75 11.36 -10.25 22.28
C SER A 75 10.66 -11.37 21.46
N LYS A 76 9.37 -11.24 21.15
CA LYS A 76 8.66 -12.14 20.24
C LYS A 76 8.64 -11.52 18.84
N HIS A 77 9.09 -12.28 17.85
CA HIS A 77 8.94 -11.88 16.44
C HIS A 77 7.48 -12.06 15.99
N ILE A 78 6.92 -11.00 15.43
CA ILE A 78 5.56 -11.00 14.87
C ILE A 78 5.65 -11.38 13.39
N PRO A 79 4.98 -12.45 12.95
CA PRO A 79 4.98 -12.84 11.55
C PRO A 79 4.39 -11.73 10.67
N TYR A 80 5.10 -11.43 9.58
CA TYR A 80 4.64 -10.47 8.58
C TYR A 80 4.79 -11.06 7.16
N HIS A 81 3.96 -10.58 6.26
CA HIS A 81 3.84 -11.08 4.88
C HIS A 81 3.81 -9.93 3.89
N LEU A 82 4.10 -10.24 2.63
CA LEU A 82 4.14 -9.32 1.49
C LEU A 82 5.17 -8.20 1.64
N ILE A 83 6.27 -8.52 2.34
CA ILE A 83 7.51 -7.73 2.38
C ILE A 83 8.58 -8.60 1.72
N ASP A 84 9.46 -8.00 0.92
CA ASP A 84 10.57 -8.70 0.24
C ASP A 84 10.16 -9.87 -0.69
N ILE A 85 9.02 -9.77 -1.33
CA ILE A 85 8.49 -10.82 -2.20
C ILE A 85 8.91 -10.68 -3.67
N CYS A 86 9.42 -9.51 -4.08
CA CYS A 86 9.82 -9.21 -5.45
C CYS A 86 11.28 -8.78 -5.51
N LYS A 87 11.98 -9.12 -6.61
CA LYS A 87 13.31 -8.56 -6.85
C LYS A 87 13.22 -7.10 -7.25
N ALA A 88 14.16 -6.26 -6.77
CA ALA A 88 14.34 -4.92 -7.30
C ALA A 88 14.66 -5.00 -8.82
N GLY A 89 14.16 -4.05 -9.61
CA GLY A 89 14.19 -4.12 -11.09
C GLY A 89 12.89 -4.70 -11.69
N SER A 90 12.06 -5.43 -10.91
CA SER A 90 10.77 -5.94 -11.38
C SER A 90 9.63 -4.93 -11.20
N LYS A 91 8.50 -5.16 -11.86
CA LYS A 91 7.28 -4.35 -11.69
C LYS A 91 6.21 -5.18 -11.00
N TYR A 92 5.72 -4.66 -9.89
CA TYR A 92 4.64 -5.28 -9.12
C TYR A 92 3.43 -4.34 -9.08
N ASN A 93 2.25 -4.87 -9.30
CA ASN A 93 1.03 -4.08 -9.47
C ASN A 93 -0.07 -4.50 -8.50
N VAL A 94 -1.16 -3.73 -8.45
CA VAL A 94 -2.27 -3.96 -7.53
C VAL A 94 -3.01 -5.28 -7.79
N TYR A 95 -3.04 -5.79 -9.02
CA TYR A 95 -3.63 -7.08 -9.33
C TYR A 95 -2.82 -8.23 -8.70
N GLN A 96 -1.49 -8.22 -8.90
CA GLN A 96 -0.60 -9.20 -8.27
C GLN A 96 -0.72 -9.13 -6.74
N TYR A 97 -0.73 -7.91 -6.19
CA TYR A 97 -0.94 -7.71 -4.76
C TYR A 97 -2.25 -8.35 -4.25
N GLN A 98 -3.33 -8.20 -4.99
CA GLN A 98 -4.63 -8.75 -4.59
C GLN A 98 -4.61 -10.30 -4.58
N GLN A 99 -3.93 -10.93 -5.55
CA GLN A 99 -3.77 -12.38 -5.60
C GLN A 99 -2.90 -12.88 -4.44
N ASP A 100 -1.72 -12.28 -4.26
CA ASP A 100 -0.79 -12.66 -3.19
C ASP A 100 -1.41 -12.41 -1.81
N PHE A 101 -2.16 -11.31 -1.65
CA PHE A 101 -2.92 -11.05 -0.42
C PHE A 101 -3.90 -12.17 -0.12
N LEU A 102 -4.69 -12.61 -1.09
CA LEU A 102 -5.72 -13.63 -0.88
C LEU A 102 -5.08 -14.98 -0.51
N GLU A 103 -3.97 -15.34 -1.13
CA GLU A 103 -3.21 -16.54 -0.80
C GLU A 103 -2.71 -16.50 0.65
N VAL A 104 -2.07 -15.41 1.05
CA VAL A 104 -1.56 -15.22 2.41
C VAL A 104 -2.71 -15.16 3.43
N TYR A 105 -3.78 -14.42 3.12
CA TYR A 105 -4.96 -14.33 3.96
C TYR A 105 -5.54 -15.74 4.26
N ASN A 106 -5.73 -16.57 3.25
CA ASN A 106 -6.24 -17.92 3.41
C ASN A 106 -5.31 -18.79 4.27
N LYS A 107 -3.99 -18.74 4.03
CA LYS A 107 -3.00 -19.48 4.84
C LYS A 107 -3.05 -19.09 6.32
N ILE A 108 -3.17 -17.79 6.63
CA ILE A 108 -3.31 -17.34 8.03
C ILE A 108 -4.62 -17.84 8.62
N ARG A 109 -5.72 -17.79 7.87
CA ARG A 109 -7.03 -18.26 8.34
C ARG A 109 -7.09 -19.77 8.56
N GLU A 110 -6.36 -20.55 7.78
CA GLU A 110 -6.23 -22.02 7.98
C GLU A 110 -5.56 -22.37 9.33
N THR A 111 -4.71 -21.47 9.86
CA THR A 111 -4.12 -21.62 11.20
C THR A 111 -5.00 -21.05 12.33
N ASN A 112 -6.26 -20.67 12.05
CA ASN A 112 -7.19 -20.02 12.97
C ASN A 112 -6.68 -18.69 13.56
N LYS A 113 -5.71 -18.02 12.91
CA LYS A 113 -5.26 -16.71 13.32
C LYS A 113 -6.02 -15.59 12.62
N LEU A 114 -5.97 -14.41 13.22
CA LEU A 114 -6.56 -13.20 12.67
C LEU A 114 -5.53 -12.45 11.81
N PRO A 115 -5.80 -12.20 10.52
CA PRO A 115 -4.94 -11.34 9.71
C PRO A 115 -5.10 -9.87 10.09
N ILE A 116 -3.97 -9.13 10.16
CA ILE A 116 -3.95 -7.68 10.30
C ILE A 116 -3.36 -7.08 9.03
N LEU A 117 -4.19 -6.45 8.21
CA LEU A 117 -3.77 -5.70 7.03
C LEU A 117 -3.23 -4.33 7.46
N CYS A 118 -1.94 -4.06 7.27
CA CYS A 118 -1.31 -2.81 7.71
C CYS A 118 -0.61 -2.08 6.58
N GLY A 119 -0.97 -0.80 6.35
CA GLY A 119 -0.24 -0.04 5.33
C GLY A 119 -0.71 1.38 5.08
N GLY A 120 -0.03 2.02 4.12
CA GLY A 120 -0.28 3.39 3.68
C GLY A 120 -0.62 3.52 2.19
N SER A 121 -0.58 2.44 1.42
CA SER A 121 -0.89 2.45 -0.02
C SER A 121 -2.40 2.37 -0.22
N GLY A 122 -3.06 3.55 -0.34
CA GLY A 122 -4.52 3.66 -0.36
C GLY A 122 -5.18 2.78 -1.42
N LEU A 123 -4.59 2.68 -2.63
CA LEU A 123 -5.12 1.81 -3.69
C LEU A 123 -5.08 0.33 -3.29
N TYR A 124 -4.01 -0.14 -2.64
CA TYR A 124 -3.88 -1.54 -2.20
C TYR A 124 -4.92 -1.86 -1.14
N LEU A 125 -5.02 -0.99 -0.12
CA LEU A 125 -6.03 -1.11 0.93
C LEU A 125 -7.44 -1.15 0.36
N GLU A 126 -7.78 -0.21 -0.50
CA GLU A 126 -9.13 -0.09 -1.05
C GLU A 126 -9.48 -1.25 -1.99
N ALA A 127 -8.50 -1.74 -2.77
CA ALA A 127 -8.69 -2.90 -3.65
C ALA A 127 -9.07 -4.16 -2.86
N ILE A 128 -8.50 -4.34 -1.66
CA ILE A 128 -8.86 -5.44 -0.76
C ILE A 128 -10.21 -5.20 -0.09
N LEU A 129 -10.41 -4.03 0.51
CA LEU A 129 -11.60 -3.71 1.31
C LEU A 129 -12.89 -3.61 0.48
N LYS A 130 -12.77 -3.23 -0.78
CA LYS A 130 -13.89 -3.13 -1.73
C LYS A 130 -13.99 -4.32 -2.68
N GLY A 131 -13.02 -5.23 -2.64
CA GLY A 131 -12.99 -6.36 -3.57
C GLY A 131 -12.94 -5.91 -5.02
N TYR A 132 -12.01 -5.01 -5.38
CA TYR A 132 -11.94 -4.49 -6.74
C TYR A 132 -11.82 -5.61 -7.77
N HIS A 133 -12.69 -5.58 -8.77
CA HIS A 133 -12.56 -6.42 -9.96
C HIS A 133 -11.43 -5.86 -10.84
N LEU A 134 -10.24 -6.39 -10.64
CA LEU A 134 -9.06 -5.97 -11.40
C LEU A 134 -8.95 -6.83 -12.66
N SER A 135 -8.75 -6.19 -13.80
CA SER A 135 -8.62 -6.88 -15.08
C SER A 135 -7.36 -7.73 -15.15
N THR A 136 -7.52 -8.96 -15.64
CA THR A 136 -6.44 -9.92 -15.88
C THR A 136 -5.76 -9.70 -17.24
N VAL A 137 -6.23 -8.75 -18.05
CA VAL A 137 -5.68 -8.45 -19.39
C VAL A 137 -4.19 -8.15 -19.29
N PRO A 138 -3.32 -8.94 -19.96
CA PRO A 138 -1.90 -8.70 -19.95
C PRO A 138 -1.53 -7.40 -20.68
N PRO A 139 -0.40 -6.77 -20.34
CA PRO A 139 0.11 -5.63 -21.08
C PRO A 139 0.38 -6.01 -22.55
N ASN A 140 -0.06 -5.15 -23.49
CA ASN A 140 0.26 -5.29 -24.90
C ASN A 140 1.21 -4.16 -25.32
N GLU A 141 2.52 -4.46 -25.33
CA GLU A 141 3.55 -3.45 -25.58
C GLU A 141 3.46 -2.86 -27.00
N GLU A 142 3.06 -3.65 -28.01
CA GLU A 142 2.90 -3.17 -29.37
C GLU A 142 1.76 -2.13 -29.45
N LEU A 143 0.62 -2.44 -28.86
CA LEU A 143 -0.51 -1.51 -28.76
C LEU A 143 -0.14 -0.26 -27.96
N ARG A 144 0.58 -0.40 -26.86
CA ARG A 144 1.04 0.72 -26.05
C ARG A 144 1.95 1.66 -26.83
N ASN A 145 2.90 1.11 -27.59
CA ASN A 145 3.78 1.90 -28.41
C ASN A 145 2.99 2.71 -29.46
N GLN A 146 2.02 2.09 -30.15
CA GLN A 146 1.14 2.79 -31.10
C GLN A 146 0.33 3.90 -30.42
N LEU A 147 -0.26 3.62 -29.26
CA LEU A 147 -1.07 4.59 -28.52
C LEU A 147 -0.22 5.73 -27.90
N ASN A 148 1.03 5.48 -27.58
CA ASN A 148 1.94 6.52 -27.07
C ASN A 148 2.27 7.61 -28.10
N GLU A 149 2.14 7.35 -29.40
CA GLU A 149 2.32 8.37 -30.48
C GLU A 149 1.09 9.28 -30.62
N MET A 150 -0.06 8.91 -30.07
CA MET A 150 -1.30 9.67 -30.19
C MET A 150 -1.39 10.79 -29.13
N SER A 151 -2.18 11.84 -29.41
CA SER A 151 -2.49 12.85 -28.39
C SER A 151 -3.40 12.30 -27.32
N HIS A 152 -3.39 12.89 -26.11
CA HIS A 152 -4.25 12.43 -25.01
C HIS A 152 -5.73 12.61 -25.35
N GLU A 153 -6.10 13.68 -26.05
CA GLU A 153 -7.44 13.97 -26.51
C GLU A 153 -7.95 12.87 -27.46
N SER A 154 -7.12 12.45 -28.41
CA SER A 154 -7.47 11.36 -29.34
C SER A 154 -7.65 10.02 -28.61
N LEU A 155 -6.86 9.75 -27.59
CA LEU A 155 -6.99 8.56 -26.76
C LEU A 155 -8.30 8.57 -25.95
N ILE A 156 -8.70 9.73 -25.43
CA ILE A 156 -9.98 9.89 -24.72
C ILE A 156 -11.15 9.60 -25.66
N GLN A 157 -11.12 10.11 -26.89
CA GLN A 157 -12.16 9.84 -27.89
C GLN A 157 -12.24 8.34 -28.22
N MET A 158 -11.11 7.69 -28.48
CA MET A 158 -11.05 6.24 -28.72
C MET A 158 -11.59 5.44 -27.53
N LEU A 159 -11.30 5.85 -26.30
CA LEU A 159 -11.82 5.17 -25.10
C LEU A 159 -13.36 5.29 -25.03
N VAL A 160 -13.91 6.46 -25.33
CA VAL A 160 -15.37 6.68 -25.36
C VAL A 160 -16.03 5.77 -26.39
N GLU A 161 -15.50 5.68 -27.61
CA GLU A 161 -16.01 4.79 -28.66
C GLU A 161 -16.00 3.31 -28.24
N ILE A 162 -14.92 2.86 -27.59
CA ILE A 162 -14.81 1.49 -27.05
C ILE A 162 -15.88 1.23 -25.98
N GLN A 163 -16.11 2.19 -25.09
CA GLN A 163 -17.10 2.05 -24.03
C GLN A 163 -18.53 2.03 -24.54
N GLU A 164 -18.83 2.81 -25.59
CA GLU A 164 -20.11 2.74 -26.30
C GLU A 164 -20.35 1.37 -26.93
N GLN A 165 -19.31 0.78 -27.57
CA GLN A 165 -19.41 -0.56 -28.16
C GLN A 165 -19.60 -1.65 -27.10
N LEU A 166 -18.99 -1.51 -25.94
CA LEU A 166 -19.15 -2.43 -24.81
C LEU A 166 -20.45 -2.22 -24.02
N ASN A 167 -21.24 -1.20 -24.39
CA ASN A 167 -22.43 -0.77 -23.62
C ASN A 167 -22.12 -0.56 -22.11
N THR A 168 -20.92 -0.07 -21.82
CA THR A 168 -20.46 0.22 -20.47
C THR A 168 -20.39 1.73 -20.25
N LYS A 169 -20.75 2.18 -19.04
CA LYS A 169 -20.51 3.58 -18.64
C LYS A 169 -19.08 3.70 -18.09
N MET A 170 -18.46 4.86 -18.31
CA MET A 170 -17.20 5.21 -17.62
C MET A 170 -17.38 5.05 -16.11
N HIS A 171 -16.78 4.01 -15.55
CA HIS A 171 -16.87 3.77 -14.11
C HIS A 171 -16.05 4.74 -13.29
N ASN A 172 -14.99 5.34 -13.87
CA ASN A 172 -14.08 6.27 -13.19
C ASN A 172 -13.61 7.38 -14.12
N SER A 173 -13.81 8.63 -13.71
CA SER A 173 -13.12 9.79 -14.32
C SER A 173 -11.59 9.67 -14.24
N THR A 174 -11.07 8.83 -13.35
CA THR A 174 -9.63 8.60 -13.15
C THR A 174 -8.91 7.98 -14.35
N ASP A 175 -9.62 7.29 -15.23
CA ASP A 175 -9.04 6.73 -16.47
C ASP A 175 -8.63 7.82 -17.47
N LEU A 176 -9.16 9.03 -17.29
CA LEU A 176 -8.85 10.20 -18.10
C LEU A 176 -7.76 11.10 -17.48
N ASP A 177 -7.32 10.83 -16.23
CA ASP A 177 -6.40 11.71 -15.48
C ASP A 177 -4.98 11.74 -16.05
N SER A 178 -4.60 10.72 -16.81
CA SER A 178 -3.28 10.68 -17.45
C SER A 178 -3.28 9.80 -18.70
N LYS A 179 -2.39 10.14 -19.64
CA LYS A 179 -2.22 9.39 -20.88
C LYS A 179 -2.00 7.88 -20.65
N GLN A 180 -1.18 7.51 -19.67
CA GLN A 180 -0.91 6.10 -19.33
C GLN A 180 -2.15 5.36 -18.84
N ARG A 181 -2.99 6.01 -18.02
CA ARG A 181 -4.26 5.41 -17.56
C ARG A 181 -5.24 5.24 -18.69
N THR A 182 -5.36 6.24 -19.55
CA THR A 182 -6.22 6.16 -20.75
C THR A 182 -5.77 5.04 -21.67
N ILE A 183 -4.46 4.91 -21.93
CA ILE A 183 -3.90 3.79 -22.69
C ILE A 183 -4.25 2.45 -22.06
N ARG A 184 -4.10 2.31 -20.74
CA ARG A 184 -4.47 1.07 -20.04
C ARG A 184 -5.96 0.76 -20.16
N ALA A 185 -6.83 1.74 -20.05
CA ALA A 185 -8.27 1.57 -20.20
C ALA A 185 -8.65 1.15 -21.64
N ILE A 186 -7.99 1.72 -22.67
CA ILE A 186 -8.14 1.31 -24.06
C ILE A 186 -7.68 -0.14 -24.27
N GLU A 187 -6.54 -0.51 -23.72
CA GLU A 187 -5.99 -1.87 -23.78
C GLU A 187 -6.98 -2.90 -23.23
N ILE A 188 -7.52 -2.64 -22.04
CA ILE A 188 -8.55 -3.48 -21.41
C ILE A 188 -9.83 -3.50 -22.25
N GLY A 189 -10.32 -2.34 -22.68
CA GLY A 189 -11.54 -2.23 -23.47
C GLY A 189 -11.45 -2.98 -24.81
N LYS A 190 -10.33 -2.84 -25.54
CA LYS A 190 -10.10 -3.59 -26.79
C LYS A 190 -10.07 -5.11 -26.56
N HIS A 191 -9.47 -5.56 -25.49
CA HIS A 191 -9.49 -6.99 -25.14
C HIS A 191 -10.92 -7.46 -24.88
N MET A 192 -11.70 -6.71 -24.11
CA MET A 192 -13.11 -7.04 -23.80
C MET A 192 -14.04 -7.05 -25.04
N LEU A 193 -13.67 -6.36 -26.11
CA LEU A 193 -14.42 -6.45 -27.39
C LEU A 193 -14.19 -7.78 -28.12
N THR A 194 -13.06 -8.44 -27.88
CA THR A 194 -12.68 -9.70 -28.57
C THR A 194 -12.84 -10.92 -27.70
N GLU A 195 -12.66 -10.78 -26.39
CA GLU A 195 -12.68 -11.87 -25.40
C GLU A 195 -13.46 -11.45 -24.15
N ALA A 196 -14.19 -12.39 -23.55
CA ALA A 196 -14.82 -12.12 -22.27
C ALA A 196 -13.72 -11.99 -21.18
N ASP A 197 -13.72 -10.85 -20.47
CA ASP A 197 -12.83 -10.72 -19.29
C ASP A 197 -13.32 -11.70 -18.21
N PRO A 198 -12.50 -12.67 -17.81
CA PRO A 198 -12.86 -13.57 -16.73
C PRO A 198 -13.03 -12.73 -15.45
N LYS A 199 -14.28 -12.59 -15.01
CA LYS A 199 -14.58 -11.88 -13.76
C LYS A 199 -13.91 -12.60 -12.60
N THR A 200 -12.82 -12.07 -12.09
CA THR A 200 -12.24 -12.53 -10.84
C THR A 200 -13.14 -12.06 -9.70
N ASN A 201 -13.87 -12.98 -9.09
CA ASN A 201 -14.65 -12.68 -7.89
C ASN A 201 -13.71 -12.65 -6.69
N PHE A 202 -13.32 -11.45 -6.27
CA PHE A 202 -12.62 -11.29 -5.01
C PHE A 202 -13.65 -11.40 -3.87
N PRO A 203 -13.38 -12.21 -2.82
CA PRO A 203 -14.33 -12.40 -1.73
C PRO A 203 -14.50 -11.11 -0.92
N GLU A 204 -15.70 -10.86 -0.42
CA GLU A 204 -15.93 -9.83 0.58
C GLU A 204 -15.34 -10.28 1.92
N ILE A 205 -14.43 -9.49 2.49
CA ILE A 205 -13.75 -9.77 3.75
C ILE A 205 -14.18 -8.72 4.78
N PRO A 206 -15.10 -9.04 5.72
CA PRO A 206 -15.47 -8.11 6.77
C PRO A 206 -14.25 -7.69 7.60
N SER A 207 -13.93 -6.41 7.61
CA SER A 207 -12.76 -5.87 8.31
C SER A 207 -13.13 -4.77 9.29
N LEU A 208 -12.55 -4.84 10.52
CA LEU A 208 -12.52 -3.68 11.42
C LEU A 208 -11.42 -2.74 10.94
N ILE A 209 -11.79 -1.53 10.54
CA ILE A 209 -10.85 -0.58 9.94
C ILE A 209 -10.50 0.50 10.96
N ILE A 210 -9.22 0.58 11.29
CA ILE A 210 -8.61 1.53 12.22
C ILE A 210 -7.74 2.50 11.43
N GLY A 211 -8.02 3.79 11.55
CA GLY A 211 -7.18 4.86 11.00
C GLY A 211 -6.31 5.48 12.09
N VAL A 212 -5.03 5.61 11.86
CA VAL A 212 -4.12 6.31 12.78
C VAL A 212 -4.06 7.78 12.36
N ASP A 213 -4.72 8.64 13.14
CA ASP A 213 -4.73 10.08 12.93
C ASP A 213 -3.59 10.74 13.70
N ILE A 214 -2.81 11.54 13.00
CA ILE A 214 -1.68 12.28 13.57
C ILE A 214 -1.82 13.76 13.23
N ASP A 215 -1.58 14.61 14.22
CA ASP A 215 -1.54 16.05 14.00
C ASP A 215 -0.61 16.44 12.85
N ARG A 216 -0.99 17.47 12.10
CA ARG A 216 -0.27 17.88 10.90
C ARG A 216 1.17 18.30 11.19
N GLU A 217 1.39 19.08 12.21
CA GLU A 217 2.72 19.63 12.53
C GLU A 217 3.59 18.54 13.16
N GLU A 218 3.01 17.69 14.00
CA GLU A 218 3.70 16.51 14.53
C GLU A 218 4.14 15.56 13.40
N ARG A 219 3.26 15.28 12.46
CA ARG A 219 3.57 14.45 11.28
C ARG A 219 4.70 15.05 10.45
N ARG A 220 4.68 16.36 10.21
CA ARG A 220 5.74 17.06 9.49
C ARG A 220 7.08 16.89 10.18
N ARG A 221 7.12 17.16 11.47
CA ARG A 221 8.33 16.98 12.28
C ARG A 221 8.87 15.56 12.21
N LYS A 222 8.01 14.55 12.40
CA LYS A 222 8.40 13.13 12.32
C LYS A 222 8.91 12.75 10.93
N ILE A 223 8.32 13.25 9.85
CA ILE A 223 8.78 13.02 8.48
C ILE A 223 10.18 13.58 8.29
N THR A 224 10.41 14.85 8.65
CA THR A 224 11.71 15.51 8.53
C THR A 224 12.78 14.77 9.33
N THR A 225 12.53 14.46 10.61
CA THR A 225 13.48 13.73 11.47
C THR A 225 13.82 12.37 10.85
N ARG A 226 12.82 11.60 10.40
CA ARG A 226 13.03 10.28 9.80
C ARG A 226 13.80 10.34 8.47
N LEU A 227 13.58 11.37 7.67
CA LEU A 227 14.35 11.56 6.43
C LEU A 227 15.85 11.74 6.73
N HIS A 228 16.20 12.63 7.65
CA HIS A 228 17.60 12.86 8.03
C HIS A 228 18.24 11.60 8.63
N GLN A 229 17.54 10.93 9.53
CA GLN A 229 18.01 9.66 10.13
C GLN A 229 18.30 8.62 9.03
N ARG A 230 17.43 8.42 8.05
CA ARG A 230 17.65 7.46 6.95
C ARG A 230 18.81 7.84 6.04
N LEU A 231 19.05 9.12 5.82
CA LEU A 231 20.22 9.59 5.09
C LEU A 231 21.51 9.22 5.84
N GLU A 232 21.53 9.37 7.17
CA GLU A 232 22.63 8.98 8.03
C GLU A 232 22.81 7.45 8.12
N GLU A 233 21.72 6.68 8.10
CA GLU A 233 21.70 5.21 8.09
C GLU A 233 22.19 4.60 6.77
N GLY A 234 22.42 5.39 5.72
CA GLY A 234 23.01 4.93 4.46
C GLY A 234 22.02 4.76 3.31
N MET A 235 20.92 5.52 3.28
CA MET A 235 19.96 5.46 2.16
C MET A 235 20.60 5.73 0.79
N ILE A 236 21.63 6.59 0.72
CA ILE A 236 22.35 6.86 -0.54
C ILE A 236 23.16 5.64 -0.95
N GLU A 237 23.80 4.98 0.00
CA GLU A 237 24.60 3.77 -0.22
C GLU A 237 23.72 2.59 -0.68
N GLU A 238 22.52 2.46 -0.11
CA GLU A 238 21.52 1.47 -0.58
C GLU A 238 21.21 1.67 -2.08
N VAL A 239 20.94 2.89 -2.50
CA VAL A 239 20.63 3.19 -3.92
C VAL A 239 21.86 2.96 -4.82
N LYS A 240 23.07 3.31 -4.38
CA LYS A 240 24.31 3.01 -5.10
C LYS A 240 24.52 1.51 -5.29
N GLN A 241 24.23 0.70 -4.26
CA GLN A 241 24.33 -0.75 -4.35
C GLN A 241 23.35 -1.32 -5.37
N LEU A 242 22.12 -0.84 -5.42
CA LEU A 242 21.12 -1.26 -6.41
C LEU A 242 21.55 -0.92 -7.85
N LEU A 243 22.10 0.27 -8.07
CA LEU A 243 22.68 0.67 -9.35
C LEU A 243 23.88 -0.23 -9.75
N ASN A 244 24.76 -0.54 -8.79
CA ASN A 244 25.91 -1.44 -9.02
C ASN A 244 25.48 -2.89 -9.30
N GLN A 245 24.31 -3.31 -8.87
CA GLN A 245 23.70 -4.61 -9.21
C GLN A 245 23.09 -4.62 -10.62
N GLY A 246 23.17 -3.52 -11.35
CA GLY A 246 22.71 -3.39 -12.73
C GLY A 246 21.24 -2.97 -12.87
N ILE A 247 20.60 -2.49 -11.82
CA ILE A 247 19.26 -1.92 -11.94
C ILE A 247 19.36 -0.56 -12.63
N ALA A 248 18.57 -0.36 -13.68
CA ALA A 248 18.60 0.89 -14.44
C ALA A 248 18.11 2.09 -13.60
N PRO A 249 18.72 3.28 -13.76
CA PRO A 249 18.27 4.48 -13.05
C PRO A 249 16.78 4.79 -13.23
N GLU A 250 16.23 4.53 -14.41
CA GLU A 250 14.83 4.74 -14.75
C GLU A 250 13.89 3.83 -13.91
N ASP A 251 14.31 2.60 -13.65
CA ASP A 251 13.55 1.67 -12.81
C ASP A 251 13.58 2.12 -11.34
N LEU A 252 14.72 2.61 -10.83
CA LEU A 252 14.80 3.15 -9.47
C LEU A 252 13.95 4.43 -9.32
N ILE A 253 13.96 5.31 -10.32
CA ILE A 253 13.10 6.51 -10.33
C ILE A 253 11.61 6.13 -10.28
N TYR A 254 11.22 5.01 -10.86
CA TYR A 254 9.85 4.50 -10.82
C TYR A 254 9.40 4.05 -9.42
N TYR A 255 10.30 3.56 -8.54
CA TYR A 255 9.93 2.93 -7.27
C TYR A 255 9.47 3.88 -6.17
N GLY A 256 9.61 5.17 -6.31
CA GLY A 256 9.08 6.10 -5.32
C GLY A 256 9.98 7.29 -5.06
N LEU A 257 9.61 8.07 -4.06
CA LEU A 257 10.19 9.38 -3.85
C LEU A 257 11.68 9.28 -3.47
N GLU A 258 11.99 8.44 -2.50
CA GLU A 258 13.34 8.27 -1.96
C GLU A 258 14.29 7.80 -3.06
N TYR A 259 13.93 6.73 -3.77
CA TYR A 259 14.74 6.18 -4.86
C TYR A 259 14.86 7.15 -6.02
N LYS A 260 13.78 7.87 -6.36
CA LYS A 260 13.81 8.87 -7.40
C LYS A 260 14.85 9.97 -7.11
N PHE A 261 14.70 10.67 -6.01
CA PHE A 261 15.54 11.83 -5.73
C PHE A 261 16.98 11.45 -5.42
N VAL A 262 17.21 10.33 -4.72
CA VAL A 262 18.56 9.82 -4.45
C VAL A 262 19.23 9.37 -5.76
N THR A 263 18.53 8.66 -6.64
CA THR A 263 19.08 8.31 -7.98
C THR A 263 19.41 9.54 -8.77
N GLU A 264 18.53 10.55 -8.84
CA GLU A 264 18.77 11.81 -9.54
C GLU A 264 20.01 12.56 -8.99
N HIS A 265 20.26 12.46 -7.68
CA HIS A 265 21.49 12.96 -7.08
C HIS A 265 22.72 12.16 -7.52
N ILE A 266 22.68 10.84 -7.45
CA ILE A 266 23.82 9.97 -7.80
C ILE A 266 24.23 10.14 -9.27
N ILE A 267 23.26 10.30 -10.18
CA ILE A 267 23.54 10.53 -11.61
C ILE A 267 23.84 12.01 -11.94
N GLY A 268 24.02 12.86 -10.93
CA GLY A 268 24.47 14.25 -11.10
C GLY A 268 23.40 15.26 -11.55
N LYS A 269 22.11 14.91 -11.50
CA LYS A 269 21.01 15.83 -11.83
C LYS A 269 20.67 16.80 -10.71
N LEU A 270 20.93 16.42 -9.47
CA LEU A 270 20.66 17.23 -8.27
C LEU A 270 21.89 17.31 -7.39
N SER A 271 22.15 18.47 -6.78
CA SER A 271 23.06 18.56 -5.64
C SER A 271 22.48 17.81 -4.42
N TYR A 272 23.31 17.54 -3.42
CA TYR A 272 22.84 16.92 -2.16
C TYR A 272 21.75 17.74 -1.48
N ASP A 273 21.99 19.05 -1.30
CA ASP A 273 21.04 19.93 -0.62
C ASP A 273 19.70 20.04 -1.39
N GLU A 274 19.78 20.10 -2.72
CA GLU A 274 18.60 20.12 -3.59
C GLU A 274 17.81 18.80 -3.48
N MET A 275 18.49 17.66 -3.50
CA MET A 275 17.89 16.34 -3.30
C MET A 275 17.14 16.28 -1.98
N VAL A 276 17.78 16.64 -0.85
CA VAL A 276 17.17 16.59 0.49
C VAL A 276 15.94 17.50 0.53
N ARG A 277 16.07 18.74 0.06
CA ARG A 277 14.97 19.71 0.05
C ARG A 277 13.78 19.24 -0.78
N GLN A 278 14.02 18.74 -1.99
CA GLN A 278 12.93 18.28 -2.88
C GLN A 278 12.29 17.01 -2.36
N LEU A 279 13.06 16.06 -1.84
CA LEU A 279 12.58 14.83 -1.27
C LEU A 279 11.70 15.11 -0.05
N GLU A 280 12.12 15.98 0.87
CA GLU A 280 11.31 16.36 2.03
C GLU A 280 9.95 16.93 1.63
N ILE A 281 9.93 17.87 0.69
CA ILE A 281 8.69 18.46 0.15
C ILE A 281 7.80 17.36 -0.45
N ALA A 282 8.38 16.44 -1.23
CA ALA A 282 7.65 15.37 -1.88
C ALA A 282 7.04 14.38 -0.89
N ILE A 283 7.74 14.03 0.21
CA ILE A 283 7.21 13.17 1.28
C ILE A 283 6.05 13.86 2.02
N HIS A 284 6.16 15.14 2.33
CA HIS A 284 5.05 15.91 2.92
C HIS A 284 3.81 15.91 2.03
N GLN A 285 4.00 16.12 0.72
CA GLN A 285 2.90 16.05 -0.25
C GLN A 285 2.32 14.63 -0.36
N PHE A 286 3.16 13.61 -0.30
CA PHE A 286 2.72 12.22 -0.31
C PHE A 286 1.85 11.89 0.92
N ALA A 287 2.27 12.27 2.11
CA ALA A 287 1.48 12.11 3.33
C ALA A 287 0.12 12.83 3.27
N LYS A 288 0.07 14.03 2.65
CA LYS A 288 -1.18 14.74 2.39
C LYS A 288 -2.08 13.95 1.42
N ARG A 289 -1.51 13.38 0.33
CA ARG A 289 -2.27 12.56 -0.62
C ARG A 289 -2.83 11.29 0.03
N GLN A 290 -2.07 10.63 0.91
CA GLN A 290 -2.57 9.47 1.67
C GLN A 290 -3.81 9.83 2.48
N MET A 291 -3.77 10.92 3.26
CA MET A 291 -4.94 11.38 4.03
C MET A 291 -6.12 11.76 3.13
N THR A 292 -5.87 12.39 1.98
CA THR A 292 -6.93 12.70 1.00
C THR A 292 -7.57 11.43 0.47
N TRP A 293 -6.78 10.39 0.22
CA TRP A 293 -7.27 9.08 -0.21
C TRP A 293 -8.16 8.44 0.85
N PHE A 294 -7.71 8.37 2.11
CA PHE A 294 -8.48 7.78 3.21
C PHE A 294 -9.80 8.49 3.44
N ARG A 295 -9.82 9.83 3.43
CA ARG A 295 -11.07 10.61 3.45
C ARG A 295 -11.95 10.34 2.24
N GLY A 296 -11.34 10.04 1.09
CA GLY A 296 -12.04 9.58 -0.10
C GLY A 296 -12.70 8.22 0.10
N MET A 297 -12.01 7.28 0.77
CA MET A 297 -12.58 5.97 1.12
C MET A 297 -13.82 6.13 2.02
N GLU A 298 -13.80 7.03 3.01
CA GLU A 298 -14.97 7.33 3.85
C GLU A 298 -16.14 7.86 3.03
N ARG A 299 -15.90 8.81 2.11
CA ARG A 299 -16.95 9.32 1.20
C ARG A 299 -17.53 8.23 0.29
N ARG A 300 -16.76 7.18 0.00
CA ARG A 300 -17.19 5.99 -0.77
C ARG A 300 -17.79 4.90 0.11
N GLY A 301 -18.11 5.20 1.39
CA GLY A 301 -18.85 4.34 2.30
C GLY A 301 -18.00 3.39 3.16
N ILE A 302 -16.67 3.51 3.16
CA ILE A 302 -15.80 2.73 4.06
C ILE A 302 -15.79 3.43 5.44
N LYS A 303 -16.24 2.73 6.48
CA LYS A 303 -16.20 3.24 7.85
C LYS A 303 -14.79 3.07 8.43
N ILE A 304 -14.12 4.17 8.75
CA ILE A 304 -12.80 4.18 9.39
C ILE A 304 -12.97 4.66 10.83
N ASN A 305 -12.48 3.90 11.80
CA ASN A 305 -12.44 4.29 13.22
C ASN A 305 -11.10 4.97 13.48
N TRP A 306 -11.09 6.28 13.59
CA TRP A 306 -9.86 7.05 13.76
C TRP A 306 -9.40 7.05 15.22
N ILE A 307 -8.13 6.73 15.44
CA ILE A 307 -7.45 6.74 16.74
C ILE A 307 -6.31 7.76 16.68
N ASN A 308 -6.23 8.59 17.71
CA ASN A 308 -5.18 9.60 17.82
C ASN A 308 -3.80 8.92 18.01
N ALA A 309 -2.83 9.25 17.14
CA ALA A 309 -1.48 8.72 17.18
C ALA A 309 -0.72 9.04 18.49
N SER A 310 -1.06 10.16 19.16
CA SER A 310 -0.38 10.62 20.38
C SER A 310 -0.82 9.92 21.66
N LEU A 311 -1.89 9.11 21.62
CA LEU A 311 -2.30 8.30 22.78
C LEU A 311 -1.22 7.28 23.16
N PRO A 312 -1.11 6.90 24.45
CA PRO A 312 -0.32 5.74 24.86
C PRO A 312 -0.70 4.47 24.08
N MET A 313 0.25 3.55 23.93
CA MET A 313 0.01 2.34 23.14
C MET A 313 -1.09 1.48 23.76
N GLU A 314 -1.09 1.35 25.08
CA GLU A 314 -2.06 0.59 25.85
C GLU A 314 -3.49 1.09 25.60
N GLU A 315 -3.71 2.40 25.66
CA GLU A 315 -5.03 3.01 25.40
C GLU A 315 -5.51 2.74 23.97
N LYS A 316 -4.60 2.80 22.97
CA LYS A 316 -4.95 2.46 21.58
C LYS A 316 -5.39 1.01 21.45
N ILE A 317 -4.70 0.09 22.11
CA ILE A 317 -5.02 -1.34 22.09
C ILE A 317 -6.40 -1.57 22.75
N GLU A 318 -6.65 -1.00 23.93
CA GLU A 318 -7.94 -1.09 24.62
C GLU A 318 -9.09 -0.56 23.75
N MET A 319 -8.90 0.61 23.11
CA MET A 319 -9.89 1.16 22.18
C MET A 319 -10.20 0.20 21.02
N ILE A 320 -9.18 -0.44 20.44
CA ILE A 320 -9.38 -1.40 19.34
C ILE A 320 -10.11 -2.63 19.83
N GLN A 321 -9.77 -3.15 21.01
CA GLN A 321 -10.43 -4.31 21.62
C GLN A 321 -11.92 -4.07 21.90
N THR A 322 -12.31 -2.85 22.28
CA THR A 322 -13.74 -2.52 22.48
C THR A 322 -14.55 -2.44 21.17
N LEU A 323 -13.88 -2.40 20.02
CA LEU A 323 -14.51 -2.34 18.68
C LEU A 323 -14.64 -3.73 18.03
N LEU A 324 -13.90 -4.71 18.54
CA LEU A 324 -13.93 -6.10 18.06
C LEU A 324 -15.19 -6.83 18.54
#